data_6baa3f7f53a8fc43d9f6dfbe6afb70dd
#
_entry.id   6baa3f7f53a8fc43d9f6dfbe6afb70dd
#
_cell.length_a   1.000
_cell.length_b   1.000
_cell.length_c   1.000
_cell.angle_alpha   90.00
_cell.angle_beta   90.00
_cell.angle_gamma   90.00
#
_symmetry.space_group_name_H-M   'P 1'
#
loop_
_entity.id
_entity.type
_entity.pdbx_description
1 polymer ?
#
loop_
_entity_poly.entity_id
_entity_poly.type
_entity_poly.pdbx_seq_one_letter_code
_entity_poly.pdbx_strand_id
1 'polypeptide(L)'
;MTLRPAVTERDHAAGRADAPLTLVEYGDYQCPHCAAADPVVRALQSAFGAELRFVFRNFPLTEMHPAAEPAAELAESAALQGKFWEAHDAIFAWSRENGPESLGLEAFESIALTLGLDPQQIEEEVSAHRHLERIKSDFNSGVRSGVNGTPTFFINGQRFDGPPTVKDLTAALKAVLSARH
;
A
#
# COMPACT_ATOMS: atom_id res chain seq x y z
N MET A 1 3.29 12.74 -14.93
CA MET A 1 1.85 12.49 -14.58
C MET A 1 1.62 12.92 -13.15
N THR A 2 0.43 13.43 -12.84
CA THR A 2 0.12 14.02 -11.53
C THR A 2 -0.94 13.16 -10.81
N LEU A 3 -0.75 12.96 -9.50
CA LEU A 3 -1.68 12.23 -8.64
C LEU A 3 -3.07 12.90 -8.61
N ARG A 4 -4.13 12.12 -8.81
CA ARG A 4 -5.53 12.57 -8.83
C ARG A 4 -6.47 11.55 -8.18
N PRO A 5 -7.19 11.89 -7.10
CA PRO A 5 -7.09 13.14 -6.32
C PRO A 5 -5.78 13.22 -5.51
N ALA A 6 -5.49 14.41 -5.00
CA ALA A 6 -4.45 14.59 -4.00
C ALA A 6 -4.72 13.73 -2.76
N VAL A 7 -3.71 13.54 -1.91
CA VAL A 7 -3.85 12.82 -0.63
C VAL A 7 -4.82 13.56 0.29
N THR A 8 -5.69 12.81 0.94
CA THR A 8 -6.71 13.29 1.86
C THR A 8 -6.61 12.59 3.21
N GLU A 9 -7.45 12.96 4.17
CA GLU A 9 -7.55 12.27 5.47
C GLU A 9 -8.17 10.86 5.37
N ARG A 10 -8.76 10.53 4.22
CA ARG A 10 -9.32 9.20 3.97
C ARG A 10 -8.28 8.17 3.55
N ASP A 11 -7.09 8.63 3.17
CA ASP A 11 -6.01 7.75 2.75
C ASP A 11 -5.38 7.05 3.96
N HIS A 12 -4.97 5.80 3.79
CA HIS A 12 -4.09 5.13 4.74
C HIS A 12 -2.71 5.76 4.67
N ALA A 13 -2.35 6.48 5.72
CA ALA A 13 -1.11 7.24 5.79
C ALA A 13 -0.32 6.91 7.07
N ALA A 14 0.97 6.71 6.93
CA ALA A 14 1.93 6.59 8.02
C ALA A 14 2.86 7.81 8.01
N GLY A 15 3.18 8.34 9.19
CA GLY A 15 3.95 9.56 9.36
C GLY A 15 3.09 10.79 9.56
N ARG A 16 3.73 11.94 9.71
CA ARG A 16 3.06 13.21 10.06
C ARG A 16 2.27 13.75 8.87
N ALA A 17 1.09 14.33 9.14
CA ALA A 17 0.26 14.94 8.10
C ALA A 17 0.91 16.18 7.45
N ASP A 18 1.77 16.88 8.19
CA ASP A 18 2.52 18.07 7.78
C ASP A 18 3.95 17.76 7.31
N ALA A 19 4.29 16.48 7.09
CA ALA A 19 5.60 16.10 6.57
C ALA A 19 5.89 16.78 5.22
N PRO A 20 7.13 17.29 5.00
CA PRO A 20 7.48 17.97 3.77
C PRO A 20 7.48 17.06 2.54
N LEU A 21 7.62 15.75 2.74
CA LEU A 21 7.58 14.73 1.71
C LEU A 21 6.36 13.84 1.87
N THR A 22 5.68 13.57 0.76
CA THR A 22 4.63 12.54 0.68
C THR A 22 5.00 11.55 -0.41
N LEU A 23 5.15 10.29 -0.04
CA LEU A 23 5.33 9.16 -0.95
C LEU A 23 4.03 8.38 -1.02
N VAL A 24 3.40 8.34 -2.19
CA VAL A 24 2.20 7.53 -2.43
C VAL A 24 2.60 6.32 -3.26
N GLU A 25 2.20 5.14 -2.82
CA GLU A 25 2.29 3.90 -3.57
C GLU A 25 0.90 3.44 -3.99
N TYR A 26 0.73 3.15 -5.27
CA TYR A 26 -0.33 2.29 -5.74
C TYR A 26 0.20 0.87 -5.80
N GLY A 27 -0.34 0.00 -4.96
CA GLY A 27 0.16 -1.34 -4.74
C GLY A 27 -0.91 -2.42 -4.83
N ASP A 28 -0.43 -3.64 -5.02
CA ASP A 28 -1.19 -4.86 -5.15
C ASP A 28 -0.54 -5.90 -4.22
N TYR A 29 -1.29 -6.43 -3.28
CA TYR A 29 -0.77 -7.34 -2.25
C TYR A 29 -0.27 -8.68 -2.80
N GLN A 30 -0.78 -9.11 -3.96
CA GLN A 30 -0.31 -10.34 -4.61
C GLN A 30 0.80 -10.07 -5.64
N CYS A 31 1.12 -8.81 -5.93
CA CYS A 31 2.19 -8.48 -6.87
C CYS A 31 3.58 -8.72 -6.24
N PRO A 32 4.43 -9.58 -6.85
CA PRO A 32 5.77 -9.84 -6.30
C PRO A 32 6.67 -8.61 -6.30
N HIS A 33 6.46 -7.67 -7.24
CA HIS A 33 7.20 -6.42 -7.29
C HIS A 33 6.81 -5.47 -6.14
N CYS A 34 5.54 -5.47 -5.70
CA CYS A 34 5.10 -4.72 -4.52
C CYS A 34 5.68 -5.35 -3.25
N ALA A 35 5.63 -6.68 -3.14
CA ALA A 35 6.27 -7.38 -2.02
C ALA A 35 7.77 -7.09 -1.91
N ALA A 36 8.48 -6.96 -3.05
CA ALA A 36 9.89 -6.56 -3.09
C ALA A 36 10.10 -5.07 -2.76
N ALA A 37 9.14 -4.20 -3.07
CA ALA A 37 9.21 -2.76 -2.78
C ALA A 37 8.93 -2.42 -1.31
N ASP A 38 8.15 -3.24 -0.60
CA ASP A 38 7.81 -2.99 0.81
C ASP A 38 9.04 -2.79 1.73
N PRO A 39 10.10 -3.61 1.70
CA PRO A 39 11.32 -3.32 2.46
C PRO A 39 12.01 -2.02 2.07
N VAL A 40 11.90 -1.62 0.79
CA VAL A 40 12.43 -0.33 0.31
C VAL A 40 11.68 0.81 0.96
N VAL A 41 10.36 0.78 0.97
CA VAL A 41 9.51 1.80 1.62
C VAL A 41 9.83 1.91 3.11
N ARG A 42 9.97 0.79 3.82
CA ARG A 42 10.35 0.80 5.24
C ARG A 42 11.72 1.41 5.48
N ALA A 43 12.69 1.14 4.61
CA ALA A 43 14.00 1.75 4.70
C ALA A 43 13.91 3.28 4.51
N LEU A 44 13.08 3.76 3.59
CA LEU A 44 12.83 5.18 3.39
C LEU A 44 12.14 5.82 4.59
N GLN A 45 11.11 5.18 5.15
CA GLN A 45 10.44 5.66 6.36
C GLN A 45 11.42 5.78 7.54
N SER A 46 12.31 4.80 7.70
CA SER A 46 13.36 4.86 8.74
C SER A 46 14.38 5.97 8.48
N ALA A 47 14.80 6.17 7.23
CA ALA A 47 15.83 7.14 6.87
C ALA A 47 15.34 8.60 6.95
N PHE A 48 14.09 8.86 6.57
CA PHE A 48 13.51 10.21 6.54
C PHE A 48 12.72 10.56 7.80
N GLY A 49 12.29 9.56 8.58
CA GLY A 49 11.58 9.75 9.84
C GLY A 49 10.40 10.72 9.73
N ALA A 50 10.41 11.79 10.51
CA ALA A 50 9.34 12.78 10.55
C ALA A 50 9.18 13.61 9.25
N GLU A 51 10.14 13.55 8.34
CA GLU A 51 10.09 14.28 7.06
C GLU A 51 9.29 13.56 5.98
N LEU A 52 8.94 12.27 6.18
CA LEU A 52 8.23 11.45 5.20
C LEU A 52 6.86 11.02 5.72
N ARG A 53 5.82 11.32 4.93
CA ARG A 53 4.50 10.71 5.02
C ARG A 53 4.37 9.67 3.91
N PHE A 54 4.15 8.42 4.28
CA PHE A 54 3.85 7.35 3.33
C PHE A 54 2.34 7.13 3.22
N VAL A 55 1.85 6.91 2.01
CA VAL A 55 0.44 6.63 1.72
C VAL A 55 0.36 5.41 0.82
N PHE A 56 -0.50 4.46 1.19
CA PHE A 56 -0.81 3.30 0.35
C PHE A 56 -2.22 3.40 -0.22
N ARG A 57 -2.35 3.13 -1.51
CA ARG A 57 -3.62 3.02 -2.24
C ARG A 57 -3.70 1.68 -2.93
N ASN A 58 -4.83 1.01 -2.79
CA ASN A 58 -5.09 -0.29 -3.40
C ASN A 58 -5.19 -0.17 -4.92
N PHE A 59 -4.44 -1.01 -5.63
CA PHE A 59 -4.53 -1.14 -7.10
C PHE A 59 -4.46 -2.62 -7.51
N PRO A 60 -5.46 -3.44 -7.11
CA PRO A 60 -5.47 -4.88 -7.38
C PRO A 60 -5.61 -5.16 -8.88
N LEU A 61 -4.68 -5.92 -9.43
CA LEU A 61 -4.67 -6.37 -10.82
C LEU A 61 -5.37 -7.75 -10.92
N THR A 62 -6.66 -7.79 -10.65
CA THR A 62 -7.45 -9.01 -10.41
C THR A 62 -7.43 -10.04 -11.54
N GLU A 63 -7.19 -9.61 -12.80
CA GLU A 63 -7.03 -10.52 -13.94
C GLU A 63 -5.76 -11.37 -13.85
N MET A 64 -4.70 -10.85 -13.21
CA MET A 64 -3.41 -11.53 -13.05
C MET A 64 -3.21 -12.05 -11.63
N HIS A 65 -3.82 -11.40 -10.65
CA HIS A 65 -3.63 -11.60 -9.23
C HIS A 65 -4.98 -11.83 -8.54
N PRO A 66 -5.54 -13.04 -8.58
CA PRO A 66 -6.89 -13.33 -8.07
C PRO A 66 -7.04 -13.12 -6.55
N ALA A 67 -5.96 -13.19 -5.78
CA ALA A 67 -5.98 -12.93 -4.34
C ALA A 67 -5.73 -11.45 -3.98
N ALA A 68 -5.45 -10.58 -4.94
CA ALA A 68 -5.13 -9.18 -4.67
C ALA A 68 -6.30 -8.42 -4.03
N GLU A 69 -7.51 -8.59 -4.53
CA GLU A 69 -8.72 -7.95 -4.00
C GLU A 69 -9.09 -8.50 -2.62
N PRO A 70 -9.18 -9.83 -2.38
CA PRO A 70 -9.39 -10.35 -1.03
C PRO A 70 -8.32 -9.93 -0.01
N ALA A 71 -7.05 -9.85 -0.42
CA ALA A 71 -5.98 -9.38 0.45
C ALA A 71 -6.13 -7.87 0.79
N ALA A 72 -6.56 -7.06 -0.17
CA ALA A 72 -6.90 -5.67 0.07
C ALA A 72 -8.10 -5.53 1.02
N GLU A 73 -9.14 -6.37 0.87
CA GLU A 73 -10.28 -6.40 1.79
C GLU A 73 -9.87 -6.80 3.21
N LEU A 74 -8.94 -7.75 3.37
CA LEU A 74 -8.35 -8.08 4.67
C LEU A 74 -7.68 -6.86 5.32
N ALA A 75 -6.87 -6.11 4.57
CA ALA A 75 -6.21 -4.92 5.09
C ALA A 75 -7.21 -3.82 5.48
N GLU A 76 -8.26 -3.62 4.69
CA GLU A 76 -9.33 -2.65 4.99
C GLU A 76 -10.17 -3.09 6.20
N SER A 77 -10.46 -4.39 6.36
CA SER A 77 -11.14 -4.93 7.55
C SER A 77 -10.27 -4.73 8.81
N ALA A 78 -8.97 -4.99 8.69
CA ALA A 78 -8.02 -4.71 9.78
C ALA A 78 -7.96 -3.21 10.12
N ALA A 79 -8.16 -2.32 9.15
CA ALA A 79 -8.23 -0.88 9.37
C ALA A 79 -9.38 -0.49 10.30
N LEU A 80 -10.54 -1.15 10.21
CA LEU A 80 -11.66 -0.94 11.13
C LEU A 80 -11.33 -1.34 12.58
N GLN A 81 -10.36 -2.24 12.75
CA GLN A 81 -9.83 -2.66 14.05
C GLN A 81 -8.56 -1.89 14.45
N GLY A 82 -8.23 -0.80 13.73
CA GLY A 82 -7.08 0.07 14.00
C GLY A 82 -5.72 -0.54 13.65
N LYS A 83 -5.67 -1.58 12.79
CA LYS A 83 -4.47 -2.37 12.48
C LYS A 83 -4.17 -2.46 10.98
N PHE A 84 -4.44 -1.39 10.23
CA PHE A 84 -4.17 -1.37 8.77
C PHE A 84 -2.70 -1.67 8.47
N TRP A 85 -1.78 -0.96 9.12
CA TRP A 85 -0.36 -1.06 8.80
C TRP A 85 0.24 -2.39 9.23
N GLU A 86 -0.21 -2.94 10.36
CA GLU A 86 0.19 -4.28 10.80
C GLU A 86 -0.27 -5.35 9.83
N ALA A 87 -1.49 -5.25 9.31
CA ALA A 87 -2.01 -6.16 8.29
C ALA A 87 -1.28 -5.99 6.95
N HIS A 88 -1.07 -4.75 6.51
CA HIS A 88 -0.29 -4.42 5.32
C HIS A 88 1.10 -5.07 5.35
N ASP A 89 1.81 -4.88 6.45
CA ASP A 89 3.14 -5.46 6.65
C ASP A 89 3.11 -6.99 6.66
N ALA A 90 2.12 -7.59 7.35
CA ALA A 90 1.99 -9.04 7.48
C ALA A 90 1.64 -9.70 6.13
N ILE A 91 0.77 -9.09 5.33
CA ILE A 91 0.40 -9.61 4.00
C ILE A 91 1.62 -9.60 3.07
N PHE A 92 2.39 -8.52 3.02
CA PHE A 92 3.60 -8.48 2.20
C PHE A 92 4.71 -9.39 2.74
N ALA A 93 4.84 -9.52 4.06
CA ALA A 93 5.77 -10.49 4.66
C ALA A 93 5.41 -11.92 4.26
N TRP A 94 4.13 -12.29 4.36
CA TRP A 94 3.64 -13.61 3.91
C TRP A 94 3.98 -13.87 2.44
N SER A 95 3.69 -12.91 1.57
CA SER A 95 4.01 -13.02 0.14
C SER A 95 5.50 -13.25 -0.14
N ARG A 96 6.38 -12.58 0.62
CA ARG A 96 7.83 -12.77 0.48
C ARG A 96 8.31 -14.13 0.96
N GLU A 97 7.72 -14.63 2.05
CA GLU A 97 8.17 -15.85 2.72
C GLU A 97 7.60 -17.10 2.06
N ASN A 98 6.36 -17.05 1.58
CA ASN A 98 5.63 -18.21 1.10
C ASN A 98 5.28 -18.17 -0.40
N GLY A 99 5.62 -17.05 -1.07
CA GLY A 99 5.21 -16.78 -2.44
C GLY A 99 3.84 -16.08 -2.52
N PRO A 100 3.66 -15.18 -3.50
CA PRO A 100 2.41 -14.41 -3.64
C PRO A 100 1.20 -15.30 -3.98
N GLU A 101 1.42 -16.44 -4.60
CA GLU A 101 0.38 -17.43 -4.93
C GLU A 101 -0.17 -18.15 -3.69
N SER A 102 0.51 -18.07 -2.55
CA SER A 102 0.07 -18.65 -1.27
C SER A 102 -0.96 -17.79 -0.54
N LEU A 103 -1.21 -16.56 -1.01
CA LEU A 103 -2.25 -15.70 -0.44
C LEU A 103 -3.63 -16.32 -0.70
N GLY A 104 -4.36 -16.60 0.38
CA GLY A 104 -5.67 -17.22 0.37
C GLY A 104 -6.22 -17.32 1.79
N LEU A 105 -7.30 -18.09 1.98
CA LEU A 105 -8.00 -18.18 3.26
C LEU A 105 -7.07 -18.56 4.42
N GLU A 106 -6.21 -19.56 4.26
CA GLU A 106 -5.26 -19.99 5.28
C GLU A 106 -4.31 -18.86 5.70
N ALA A 107 -3.78 -18.13 4.71
CA ALA A 107 -2.93 -16.98 4.95
C ALA A 107 -3.67 -15.89 5.73
N PHE A 108 -4.90 -15.60 5.32
CA PHE A 108 -5.72 -14.54 5.93
C PHE A 108 -6.10 -14.89 7.37
N GLU A 109 -6.49 -16.14 7.64
CA GLU A 109 -6.75 -16.63 9.01
C GLU A 109 -5.50 -16.55 9.88
N SER A 110 -4.35 -17.01 9.38
CA SER A 110 -3.08 -16.97 10.10
C SER A 110 -2.66 -15.54 10.44
N ILE A 111 -2.78 -14.61 9.49
CA ILE A 111 -2.49 -13.19 9.69
C ILE A 111 -3.45 -12.60 10.71
N ALA A 112 -4.75 -12.86 10.59
CA ALA A 112 -5.76 -12.36 11.52
C ALA A 112 -5.47 -12.81 12.96
N LEU A 113 -5.21 -14.10 13.15
CA LEU A 113 -4.90 -14.67 14.46
C LEU A 113 -3.61 -14.07 15.04
N THR A 114 -2.55 -13.97 14.23
CA THR A 114 -1.25 -13.42 14.66
C THR A 114 -1.38 -11.96 15.11
N LEU A 115 -2.21 -11.19 14.44
CA LEU A 115 -2.44 -9.78 14.75
C LEU A 115 -3.50 -9.59 15.85
N GLY A 116 -4.15 -10.66 16.34
CA GLY A 116 -5.26 -10.58 17.30
C GLY A 116 -6.44 -9.81 16.75
N LEU A 117 -6.71 -9.97 15.47
CA LEU A 117 -7.92 -9.48 14.81
C LEU A 117 -9.07 -10.45 15.08
N ASP A 118 -10.31 -9.96 14.95
CA ASP A 118 -11.49 -10.81 15.00
C ASP A 118 -11.65 -11.54 13.65
N PRO A 119 -11.37 -12.87 13.57
CA PRO A 119 -11.41 -13.60 12.32
C PRO A 119 -12.84 -13.73 11.76
N GLN A 120 -13.85 -13.81 12.64
CA GLN A 120 -15.24 -13.90 12.22
C GLN A 120 -15.69 -12.60 11.52
N GLN A 121 -15.33 -11.46 12.11
CA GLN A 121 -15.60 -10.15 11.49
C GLN A 121 -14.94 -10.04 10.12
N ILE A 122 -13.67 -10.46 9.99
CA ILE A 122 -12.95 -10.43 8.71
C ILE A 122 -13.63 -11.32 7.67
N GLU A 123 -13.98 -12.57 8.03
CA GLU A 123 -14.64 -13.49 7.13
C GLU A 123 -15.99 -12.93 6.63
N GLU A 124 -16.80 -12.38 7.54
CA GLU A 124 -18.08 -11.76 7.20
C GLU A 124 -17.91 -10.54 6.28
N GLU A 125 -16.93 -9.68 6.53
CA GLU A 125 -16.70 -8.47 5.76
C GLU A 125 -16.11 -8.77 4.39
N VAL A 126 -15.13 -9.67 4.30
CA VAL A 126 -14.52 -10.09 3.02
C VAL A 126 -15.53 -10.85 2.16
N SER A 127 -16.30 -11.79 2.75
CA SER A 127 -17.33 -12.53 2.03
C SER A 127 -18.47 -11.63 1.51
N ALA A 128 -18.78 -10.57 2.25
CA ALA A 128 -19.80 -9.59 1.86
C ALA A 128 -19.25 -8.46 0.98
N HIS A 129 -17.98 -8.50 0.62
CA HIS A 129 -17.28 -7.44 -0.16
C HIS A 129 -17.50 -6.02 0.39
N ARG A 130 -17.48 -5.86 1.72
CA ARG A 130 -17.80 -4.59 2.38
C ARG A 130 -16.85 -3.46 2.00
N HIS A 131 -15.61 -3.78 1.67
CA HIS A 131 -14.56 -2.80 1.40
C HIS A 131 -14.34 -2.55 -0.10
N LEU A 132 -15.07 -3.25 -0.96
CA LEU A 132 -14.89 -3.21 -2.41
C LEU A 132 -15.01 -1.80 -2.99
N GLU A 133 -15.95 -0.99 -2.50
CA GLU A 133 -16.13 0.40 -2.97
C GLU A 133 -14.93 1.28 -2.61
N ARG A 134 -14.33 1.06 -1.45
CA ARG A 134 -13.11 1.75 -1.04
C ARG A 134 -11.95 1.37 -1.97
N ILE A 135 -11.75 0.07 -2.20
CA ILE A 135 -10.69 -0.47 -3.06
C ILE A 135 -10.87 0.03 -4.50
N LYS A 136 -12.10 0.01 -5.03
CA LYS A 136 -12.43 0.56 -6.35
C LYS A 136 -12.18 2.07 -6.45
N SER A 137 -12.44 2.81 -5.38
CA SER A 137 -12.14 4.25 -5.34
C SER A 137 -10.64 4.50 -5.51
N ASP A 138 -9.80 3.75 -4.80
CA ASP A 138 -8.35 3.81 -4.93
C ASP A 138 -7.90 3.42 -6.35
N PHE A 139 -8.37 2.27 -6.85
CA PHE A 139 -8.07 1.80 -8.20
C PHE A 139 -8.41 2.86 -9.27
N ASN A 140 -9.63 3.40 -9.23
CA ASN A 140 -10.07 4.43 -10.16
C ASN A 140 -9.23 5.71 -10.05
N SER A 141 -8.77 6.05 -8.84
CA SER A 141 -7.85 7.17 -8.64
C SER A 141 -6.50 6.92 -9.31
N GLY A 142 -6.00 5.69 -9.24
CA GLY A 142 -4.80 5.25 -9.94
C GLY A 142 -4.93 5.37 -11.45
N VAL A 143 -6.02 4.86 -12.02
CA VAL A 143 -6.31 5.01 -13.46
C VAL A 143 -6.30 6.47 -13.88
N ARG A 144 -6.98 7.37 -13.14
CA ARG A 144 -6.97 8.82 -13.40
C ARG A 144 -5.60 9.47 -13.25
N SER A 145 -4.72 8.86 -12.46
CA SER A 145 -3.33 9.32 -12.25
C SER A 145 -2.35 8.73 -13.27
N GLY A 146 -2.83 7.86 -14.18
CA GLY A 146 -2.02 7.21 -15.21
C GLY A 146 -1.24 6.00 -14.69
N VAL A 147 -1.70 5.36 -13.60
CA VAL A 147 -1.16 4.08 -13.12
C VAL A 147 -1.55 2.99 -14.11
N ASN A 148 -0.58 2.21 -14.55
CA ASN A 148 -0.73 1.11 -15.51
C ASN A 148 -0.03 -0.18 -15.05
N GLY A 149 0.38 -0.24 -13.80
CA GLY A 149 1.04 -1.39 -13.17
C GLY A 149 1.45 -1.07 -11.75
N THR A 150 1.86 -2.08 -11.00
CA THR A 150 2.23 -1.98 -9.59
C THR A 150 3.64 -2.55 -9.33
N PRO A 151 4.40 -1.96 -8.40
CA PRO A 151 4.09 -0.72 -7.71
C PRO A 151 4.24 0.51 -8.61
N THR A 152 3.45 1.54 -8.39
CA THR A 152 3.65 2.87 -8.99
C THR A 152 3.75 3.91 -7.88
N PHE A 153 4.80 4.71 -7.89
CA PHE A 153 5.09 5.70 -6.86
C PHE A 153 4.84 7.13 -7.35
N PHE A 154 4.37 7.97 -6.42
CA PHE A 154 4.27 9.42 -6.58
C PHE A 154 4.96 10.11 -5.42
N ILE A 155 5.80 11.11 -5.71
CA ILE A 155 6.49 11.95 -4.71
C ILE A 155 5.88 13.34 -4.78
N ASN A 156 5.28 13.82 -3.68
CA ASN A 156 4.58 15.11 -3.61
C ASN A 156 3.62 15.32 -4.80
N GLY A 157 2.90 14.27 -5.17
CA GLY A 157 1.91 14.28 -6.23
C GLY A 157 2.46 14.15 -7.65
N GLN A 158 3.77 14.04 -7.85
CA GLN A 158 4.38 13.80 -9.16
C GLN A 158 4.82 12.34 -9.29
N ARG A 159 4.48 11.71 -10.42
CA ARG A 159 4.87 10.32 -10.68
C ARG A 159 6.39 10.19 -10.69
N PHE A 160 6.87 9.17 -10.00
CA PHE A 160 8.25 8.73 -10.05
C PHE A 160 8.37 7.60 -11.08
N ASP A 161 9.15 7.82 -12.13
CA ASP A 161 9.32 6.87 -13.24
C ASP A 161 10.65 6.10 -13.16
N GLY A 162 11.41 6.26 -12.07
CA GLY A 162 12.67 5.55 -11.84
C GLY A 162 12.47 4.15 -11.24
N PRO A 163 13.54 3.36 -11.13
CA PRO A 163 13.49 2.07 -10.44
C PRO A 163 13.13 2.27 -8.96
N PRO A 164 12.25 1.44 -8.38
CA PRO A 164 11.84 1.56 -6.98
C PRO A 164 12.89 0.96 -6.03
N THR A 165 14.12 1.48 -6.09
CA THR A 165 15.22 1.10 -5.20
C THR A 165 15.39 2.12 -4.08
N VAL A 166 15.99 1.69 -2.96
CA VAL A 166 16.34 2.62 -1.86
C VAL A 166 17.17 3.79 -2.37
N LYS A 167 18.15 3.52 -3.25
CA LYS A 167 19.04 4.53 -3.82
C LYS A 167 18.28 5.58 -4.63
N ASP A 168 17.46 5.12 -5.58
CA ASP A 168 16.83 6.01 -6.55
C ASP A 168 15.69 6.82 -5.91
N LEU A 169 14.85 6.19 -5.08
CA LEU A 169 13.82 6.88 -4.32
C LEU A 169 14.40 7.86 -3.29
N THR A 170 15.51 7.50 -2.60
CA THR A 170 16.20 8.43 -1.71
C THR A 170 16.71 9.66 -2.46
N ALA A 171 17.32 9.47 -3.63
CA ALA A 171 17.80 10.57 -4.45
C ALA A 171 16.66 11.51 -4.89
N ALA A 172 15.55 10.95 -5.34
CA ALA A 172 14.37 11.70 -5.75
C ALA A 172 13.73 12.49 -4.59
N LEU A 173 13.58 11.85 -3.42
CA LEU A 173 13.04 12.49 -2.22
C LEU A 173 13.95 13.66 -1.75
N LYS A 174 15.26 13.46 -1.73
CA LYS A 174 16.23 14.52 -1.39
C LYS A 174 16.19 15.69 -2.37
N ALA A 175 16.03 15.42 -3.66
CA ALA A 175 15.91 16.46 -4.67
C ALA A 175 14.66 17.34 -4.44
N VAL A 176 13.54 16.73 -4.05
CA VAL A 176 12.31 17.46 -3.71
C VAL A 176 12.48 18.31 -2.46
N LEU A 177 13.17 17.81 -1.42
CA LEU A 177 13.48 18.61 -0.21
C LEU A 177 14.35 19.82 -0.54
N SER A 178 15.40 19.60 -1.34
CA SER A 178 16.35 20.69 -1.71
C SER A 178 15.70 21.79 -2.55
N ALA A 179 14.68 21.45 -3.37
CA ALA A 179 13.98 22.42 -4.20
C ALA A 179 12.97 23.31 -3.41
N ARG A 180 12.79 23.06 -2.12
CA ARG A 180 11.90 23.83 -1.21
C ARG A 180 12.62 24.93 -0.45
N HIS A 181 13.95 24.95 -0.54
CA HIS A 181 14.82 25.97 0.06
C HIS A 181 15.32 26.91 -1.03
#